data_21971cace222f76b2b40c9e0998e85f6
#
_entry.id   21971cace222f76b2b40c9e0998e85f6
#
_cell.length_a   1.000
_cell.length_b   1.000
_cell.length_c   1.000
_cell.angle_alpha   90.00
_cell.angle_beta   90.00
_cell.angle_gamma   90.00
#
_symmetry.space_group_name_H-M   'P 1'
#
loop_
_entity.id
_entity.type
_entity.pdbx_description
1 polymer ?
#
loop_
_entity_poly.entity_id
_entity_poly.type
_entity_poly.pdbx_seq_one_letter_code
_entity_poly.pdbx_strand_id
1 'polypeptide(L)' 'MNFKLKDTKKKDPAIYKTLYIKQSLADKIEKIADENKTSFNNVVISMIESCLNTEE' A
#
# COMPACT_ATOMS: atom_id res chain seq x y z
N MET A 1 17.62 -17.66 -15.42
CA MET A 1 17.28 -17.40 -14.90
C MET A 1 17.19 -17.05 -14.18
N ASN A 2 17.13 -17.16 -13.91
CA ASN A 2 16.79 -16.97 -13.25
C ASN A 2 16.73 -16.52 -12.46
N PHE A 3 16.41 -16.52 -12.18
CA PHE A 3 16.07 -16.21 -11.47
C PHE A 3 16.27 -15.91 -10.58
N LYS A 4 16.30 -16.64 -10.25
CA LYS A 4 16.53 -16.26 -9.24
C LYS A 4 16.02 -15.05 -8.83
N LEU A 5 15.61 -14.46 -9.33
CA LEU A 5 15.10 -13.31 -9.09
C LEU A 5 13.96 -13.28 -8.23
N LYS A 6 13.24 -14.25 -8.11
CA LYS A 6 12.16 -14.31 -7.29
C LYS A 6 12.44 -14.11 -5.90
N ASP A 7 13.52 -14.53 -5.48
CA ASP A 7 13.88 -14.41 -4.13
C ASP A 7 14.00 -13.00 -3.74
N THR A 8 14.34 -12.17 -4.65
CA THR A 8 14.47 -10.80 -4.37
C THR A 8 13.20 -10.23 -3.91
N LYS A 9 12.09 -10.68 -4.40
CA LYS A 9 10.86 -10.21 -3.98
C LYS A 9 10.60 -10.48 -2.57
N LYS A 10 10.98 -11.58 -2.06
CA LYS A 10 10.76 -11.91 -0.72
C LYS A 10 11.51 -11.03 0.19
N LYS A 11 12.60 -10.47 -0.26
CA LYS A 11 13.39 -9.65 0.55
C LYS A 11 13.14 -8.19 0.36
N ASP A 12 12.02 -7.84 -0.25
CA ASP A 12 11.71 -6.47 -0.53
C ASP A 12 11.44 -5.74 0.78
N PRO A 13 12.31 -4.91 1.27
CA PRO A 13 12.11 -4.30 2.57
C PRO A 13 11.17 -3.12 2.49
N ALA A 14 10.46 -2.87 3.56
CA ALA A 14 9.60 -1.72 3.61
C ALA A 14 10.42 -0.51 4.00
N ILE A 15 10.07 0.65 3.49
CA ILE A 15 10.75 1.87 3.87
C ILE A 15 9.71 2.89 4.22
N TYR A 16 10.12 3.93 4.94
CA TYR A 16 9.21 4.99 5.31
C TYR A 16 9.18 6.05 4.25
N LYS A 17 7.99 6.51 3.93
CA LYS A 17 7.83 7.63 3.04
C LYS A 17 6.77 8.54 3.61
N THR A 18 6.96 9.84 3.47
CA THR A 18 6.01 10.80 4.00
C THR A 18 5.09 11.25 2.88
N LEU A 19 3.81 11.34 3.20
CA LEU A 19 2.85 11.81 2.25
C LEU A 19 2.16 13.05 2.76
N TYR A 20 1.91 14.00 1.88
CA TYR A 20 1.10 15.14 2.21
C TYR A 20 -0.20 14.93 1.48
N ILE A 21 -1.28 14.69 2.20
CA ILE A 21 -2.56 14.48 1.54
C ILE A 21 -3.59 15.36 2.20
N LYS A 22 -4.65 15.64 1.48
CA LYS A 22 -5.69 16.50 2.00
C LYS A 22 -6.38 15.83 3.16
N GLN A 23 -6.78 16.66 4.10
CA GLN A 23 -7.46 16.14 5.29
C GLN A 23 -8.71 15.34 4.92
N SER A 24 -9.47 15.81 3.96
CA SER A 24 -10.69 15.11 3.59
C SER A 24 -10.38 13.70 3.05
N LEU A 25 -9.28 13.57 2.33
CA LEU A 25 -8.91 12.27 1.80
C LEU A 25 -8.43 11.37 2.93
N ALA A 26 -7.65 11.93 3.86
CA ALA A 26 -7.18 11.16 4.98
C ALA A 26 -8.34 10.65 5.81
N ASP A 27 -9.36 11.48 5.99
CA ASP A 27 -10.53 11.10 6.76
C ASP A 27 -11.26 9.93 6.11
N LYS A 28 -11.37 9.95 4.79
CA LYS A 28 -12.03 8.87 4.09
C LYS A 28 -11.27 7.57 4.23
N ILE A 29 -9.95 7.64 4.15
CA ILE A 29 -9.13 6.46 4.29
C ILE A 29 -9.24 5.91 5.70
N GLU A 30 -9.27 6.80 6.70
CA GLU A 30 -9.40 6.34 8.06
C GLU A 30 -10.72 5.65 8.29
N LYS A 31 -11.77 6.15 7.66
CA LYS A 31 -13.06 5.54 7.80
C LYS A 31 -13.05 4.14 7.22
N ILE A 32 -12.42 3.97 6.06
CA ILE A 32 -12.32 2.66 5.44
C ILE A 32 -11.53 1.71 6.34
N ALA A 33 -10.44 2.21 6.91
CA ALA A 33 -9.63 1.38 7.78
C ALA A 33 -10.44 0.92 8.99
N ASP A 34 -11.21 1.82 9.55
CA ASP A 34 -12.02 1.50 10.70
C ASP A 34 -13.07 0.47 10.35
N GLU A 35 -13.74 0.64 9.23
CA GLU A 35 -14.79 -0.27 8.83
C GLU A 35 -14.25 -1.67 8.54
N ASN A 36 -13.00 -1.75 8.13
CA ASN A 36 -12.41 -3.03 7.82
C ASN A 36 -11.46 -3.52 8.90
N LYS A 37 -11.44 -2.82 10.03
CA LYS A 37 -10.61 -3.19 11.16
C LYS A 37 -9.17 -3.40 10.79
N THR A 38 -8.63 -2.44 10.07
CA THR A 38 -7.26 -2.51 9.66
C THR A 38 -6.63 -1.14 9.86
N SER A 39 -5.38 -0.97 9.49
CA SER A 39 -4.69 0.28 9.70
C SER A 39 -4.79 1.19 8.48
N PHE A 40 -4.62 2.48 8.73
CA PHE A 40 -4.58 3.47 7.67
C PHE A 40 -3.52 3.07 6.65
N ASN A 41 -2.34 2.71 7.15
CA ASN A 41 -1.24 2.35 6.29
C ASN A 41 -1.58 1.18 5.38
N ASN A 42 -2.25 0.20 5.93
CA ASN A 42 -2.63 -0.97 5.16
C ASN A 42 -3.61 -0.62 4.04
N VAL A 43 -4.55 0.28 4.33
CA VAL A 43 -5.51 0.70 3.32
C VAL A 43 -4.78 1.43 2.19
N VAL A 44 -3.87 2.32 2.54
CA VAL A 44 -3.14 3.08 1.53
C VAL A 44 -2.32 2.15 0.64
N ILE A 45 -1.62 1.22 1.24
CA ILE A 45 -0.79 0.30 0.48
C ILE A 45 -1.65 -0.56 -0.42
N SER A 46 -2.77 -1.03 0.09
CA SER A 46 -3.66 -1.87 -0.70
C SER A 46 -4.18 -1.12 -1.91
N MET A 47 -4.52 0.14 -1.73
CA MET A 47 -5.02 0.94 -2.82
C MET A 47 -3.97 1.16 -3.88
N ILE A 48 -2.75 1.43 -3.45
CA ILE A 48 -1.66 1.67 -4.38
C ILE A 48 -1.37 0.40 -5.17
N GLU A 49 -1.30 -0.72 -4.49
CA GLU A 49 -1.01 -1.97 -5.17
C GLU A 49 -2.10 -2.32 -6.15
N SER A 50 -3.33 -2.09 -5.77
CA SER A 50 -4.44 -2.38 -6.64
C SER A 50 -4.38 -1.51 -7.89
N CYS A 51 -4.03 -0.25 -7.72
CA CYS A 51 -3.94 0.67 -8.82
C CYS A 51 -2.83 0.27 -9.79
N LEU A 52 -1.71 -0.12 -9.25
CA LEU A 52 -0.59 -0.51 -10.10
C LEU A 52 -0.85 -1.82 -10.83
N ASN A 53 -1.55 -2.71 -10.17
CA ASN A 53 -1.82 -4.00 -10.79
C ASN A 53 -2.82 -3.92 -11.92
N THR A 54 -3.64 -2.91 -11.93
CA THR A 54 -4.60 -2.83 -13.01
C THR A 54 -3.94 -2.58 -14.33
N GLU A 55 -2.67 -2.27 -14.31
CA GLU A 55 -2.00 -2.08 -15.54
C GLU A 55 -1.67 -3.32 -16.22
N GLU A 56 -1.74 -4.40 -15.57
CA GLU A 56 -1.46 -5.64 -16.20
C GLU A 56 -2.61 -6.11 -16.94
#